data_04b8f6b80d75adfa707e8617da45830f
#
_entry.id   04b8f6b80d75adfa707e8617da45830f
#
_cell.length_a   1.000
_cell.length_b   1.000
_cell.length_c   1.000
_cell.angle_alpha   90.00
_cell.angle_beta   90.00
_cell.angle_gamma   90.00
#
_symmetry.space_group_name_H-M   'P 1'
#
loop_
_entity.id
_entity.type
_entity.pdbx_description
1 polymer ?
#
loop_
_entity_poly.entity_id
_entity_poly.type
_entity_poly.pdbx_seq_one_letter_code
_entity_poly.pdbx_strand_id
1 'polypeptide(L)'
;MTALETLKEYWGYDSFRPKQEDIVRTALDGRDVLAILPTGGGKSVCFQVPALMREGIAIVVTPLIALMKDQVQNLNDRGIRALCVNAGMSRREVDVALNNAAYGDFKFLYVSPERLGTRLFQSYLQEMNVSFIVVDEAHCISQWGYDFRPDYLQIGKLRQLVDAPVIALTATATPKVAEDIMERLGFEEKCLIKSGFERPNLSYIVRKCEDKLGKLLSVCDSVPGTGIVYVRSRKKTEEIAAFLTSNGFSASFYHAGLGTDSRADRQEKWKSGKIRIMVCTNAFGMGIDKPDVRFVVHFDVPDSPEAYFQEAGRGGRDGKRSYAVLLWNSTDLKRLRQIATVSFPSLEYIEDIYHKVHTFYQIPYDVGEGRQLKFDLDEFCKHFSLQRASAHYAMVYIERTGHWTLSEDVDISTKVQIIVDRNELYDIELPDSRMELILDLLMRRCTGLFSYPVPIDEEYVAGHVGVTVPALRQLLYQLSVHHVIRYVPCDKATVLYLHHDRLRPKNVNLDPARYDLLKNSSLEKIQKMIDYVQEEDVCRSSYLLEYFGQTDSADCGTCDICRE
;
A
#
# COMPACT_ATOMS: atom_id res chain seq x y z
N MET A 1 20.58 -14.74 -24.95
CA MET A 1 20.70 -13.32 -24.53
C MET A 1 21.30 -13.30 -23.14
N THR A 2 22.31 -12.48 -22.90
CA THR A 2 22.92 -12.30 -21.56
C THR A 2 22.07 -11.35 -20.72
N ALA A 3 22.27 -11.34 -19.39
CA ALA A 3 21.55 -10.42 -18.51
C ALA A 3 21.77 -8.94 -18.87
N LEU A 4 22.97 -8.58 -19.31
CA LEU A 4 23.31 -7.23 -19.74
C LEU A 4 22.63 -6.88 -21.06
N GLU A 5 22.57 -7.80 -22.01
CA GLU A 5 21.85 -7.59 -23.27
C GLU A 5 20.35 -7.40 -23.02
N THR A 6 19.74 -8.18 -22.15
CA THR A 6 18.34 -8.05 -21.74
C THR A 6 18.08 -6.70 -21.07
N LEU A 7 18.97 -6.26 -20.18
CA LEU A 7 18.90 -4.95 -19.55
C LEU A 7 18.92 -3.81 -20.58
N LYS A 8 19.84 -3.91 -21.55
CA LYS A 8 20.01 -2.92 -22.61
C LYS A 8 18.80 -2.87 -23.54
N GLU A 9 18.28 -4.01 -23.94
CA GLU A 9 17.15 -4.12 -24.87
C GLU A 9 15.86 -3.52 -24.30
N TYR A 10 15.50 -3.85 -23.05
CA TYR A 10 14.21 -3.46 -22.48
C TYR A 10 14.25 -2.16 -21.68
N TRP A 11 15.41 -1.79 -21.09
CA TRP A 11 15.54 -0.58 -20.25
C TRP A 11 16.49 0.47 -20.83
N GLY A 12 17.30 0.14 -21.84
CA GLY A 12 18.26 1.06 -22.45
C GLY A 12 19.47 1.37 -21.56
N TYR A 13 19.73 0.58 -20.52
CA TYR A 13 20.87 0.78 -19.63
C TYR A 13 22.08 -0.03 -20.10
N ASP A 14 23.25 0.62 -20.13
CA ASP A 14 24.50 -0.01 -20.57
C ASP A 14 25.21 -0.82 -19.46
N SER A 15 24.79 -0.68 -18.20
CA SER A 15 25.37 -1.39 -17.06
C SER A 15 24.38 -1.54 -15.90
N PHE A 16 24.58 -2.57 -15.12
CA PHE A 16 23.89 -2.74 -13.85
C PHE A 16 24.38 -1.73 -12.80
N ARG A 17 23.52 -1.33 -11.90
CA ARG A 17 23.90 -0.61 -10.69
C ARG A 17 24.58 -1.56 -9.69
N PRO A 18 25.35 -1.04 -8.71
CA PRO A 18 26.01 -1.89 -7.72
C PRO A 18 25.05 -2.92 -7.11
N LYS A 19 25.51 -4.17 -7.04
CA LYS A 19 24.79 -5.36 -6.53
C LYS A 19 23.62 -5.88 -7.37
N GLN A 20 23.11 -5.17 -8.37
CA GLN A 20 22.03 -5.68 -9.22
C GLN A 20 22.47 -6.94 -10.00
N GLU A 21 23.67 -6.94 -10.58
CA GLU A 21 24.19 -8.07 -11.34
C GLU A 21 24.39 -9.31 -10.45
N ASP A 22 24.89 -9.13 -9.22
CA ASP A 22 25.04 -10.22 -8.25
C ASP A 22 23.70 -10.87 -7.94
N ILE A 23 22.63 -10.05 -7.75
CA ILE A 23 21.28 -10.54 -7.49
C ILE A 23 20.71 -11.29 -8.69
N VAL A 24 20.84 -10.73 -9.89
CA VAL A 24 20.36 -11.34 -11.14
C VAL A 24 21.04 -12.69 -11.36
N ARG A 25 22.37 -12.77 -11.19
CA ARG A 25 23.14 -14.00 -11.34
C ARG A 25 22.69 -15.05 -10.32
N THR A 26 22.59 -14.69 -9.03
CA THR A 26 22.15 -15.61 -7.97
C THR A 26 20.75 -16.18 -8.28
N ALA A 27 19.83 -15.36 -8.76
CA ALA A 27 18.49 -15.81 -9.15
C ALA A 27 18.53 -16.76 -10.36
N LEU A 28 19.34 -16.44 -11.38
CA LEU A 28 19.50 -17.30 -12.57
C LEU A 28 20.15 -18.64 -12.24
N ASP A 29 21.03 -18.69 -11.23
CA ASP A 29 21.61 -19.93 -10.70
C ASP A 29 20.58 -20.80 -9.94
N GLY A 30 19.33 -20.35 -9.83
CA GLY A 30 18.24 -21.08 -9.17
C GLY A 30 18.26 -20.98 -7.64
N ARG A 31 19.01 -20.03 -7.08
CA ARG A 31 19.15 -19.83 -5.63
C ARG A 31 18.20 -18.74 -5.14
N ASP A 32 17.71 -18.92 -3.91
CA ASP A 32 16.98 -17.87 -3.22
C ASP A 32 17.87 -16.68 -2.90
N VAL A 33 17.34 -15.47 -2.96
CA VAL A 33 18.07 -14.25 -2.62
C VAL A 33 17.18 -13.22 -1.93
N LEU A 34 17.67 -12.73 -0.79
CA LEU A 34 17.14 -11.52 -0.17
C LEU A 34 18.02 -10.33 -0.57
N ALA A 35 17.45 -9.39 -1.31
CA ALA A 35 18.12 -8.19 -1.75
C ALA A 35 17.66 -6.98 -0.95
N ILE A 36 18.60 -6.33 -0.25
CA ILE A 36 18.34 -5.07 0.46
C ILE A 36 19.01 -3.94 -0.34
N LEU A 37 18.19 -3.19 -1.06
CA LEU A 37 18.60 -2.10 -1.93
C LEU A 37 17.90 -0.80 -1.52
N PRO A 38 18.58 0.34 -1.48
CA PRO A 38 17.99 1.61 -1.09
C PRO A 38 16.82 1.98 -2.01
N THR A 39 15.97 2.88 -1.53
CA THR A 39 14.89 3.45 -2.34
C THR A 39 15.48 4.12 -3.58
N GLY A 40 14.95 3.79 -4.78
CA GLY A 40 15.54 4.25 -6.06
C GLY A 40 16.75 3.43 -6.53
N GLY A 41 17.16 2.38 -5.81
CA GLY A 41 18.24 1.47 -6.19
C GLY A 41 17.94 0.55 -7.39
N GLY A 42 16.75 0.65 -7.99
CA GLY A 42 16.37 -0.16 -9.16
C GLY A 42 16.00 -1.61 -8.81
N LYS A 43 15.30 -1.82 -7.69
CA LYS A 43 14.85 -3.15 -7.23
C LYS A 43 14.11 -3.95 -8.30
N SER A 44 13.26 -3.30 -9.10
CA SER A 44 12.46 -3.98 -10.13
C SER A 44 13.31 -4.68 -11.18
N VAL A 45 14.42 -4.08 -11.61
CA VAL A 45 15.35 -4.66 -12.58
C VAL A 45 15.91 -5.99 -12.07
N CYS A 46 16.15 -6.12 -10.76
CA CYS A 46 16.74 -7.31 -10.14
C CYS A 46 15.92 -8.60 -10.32
N PHE A 47 14.61 -8.48 -10.50
CA PHE A 47 13.74 -9.63 -10.77
C PHE A 47 13.19 -9.64 -12.21
N GLN A 48 13.02 -8.48 -12.82
CA GLN A 48 12.46 -8.39 -14.16
C GLN A 48 13.43 -8.95 -15.21
N VAL A 49 14.72 -8.65 -15.10
CA VAL A 49 15.74 -9.19 -16.02
C VAL A 49 15.82 -10.72 -15.95
N PRO A 50 16.04 -11.37 -14.80
CA PRO A 50 16.12 -12.83 -14.77
C PRO A 50 14.80 -13.52 -15.16
N ALA A 51 13.64 -12.92 -14.87
CA ALA A 51 12.35 -13.47 -15.29
C ALA A 51 12.16 -13.48 -16.82
N LEU A 52 12.70 -12.49 -17.53
CA LEU A 52 12.68 -12.48 -19.00
C LEU A 52 13.63 -13.53 -19.61
N MET A 53 14.68 -13.91 -18.90
CA MET A 53 15.68 -14.89 -19.36
C MET A 53 15.28 -16.35 -19.10
N ARG A 54 14.29 -16.59 -18.22
CA ARG A 54 13.76 -17.92 -17.91
C ARG A 54 12.44 -18.17 -18.60
N GLU A 55 12.16 -19.43 -18.93
CA GLU A 55 10.83 -19.85 -19.36
C GLU A 55 9.85 -19.80 -18.19
N GLY A 56 8.57 -19.57 -18.48
CA GLY A 56 7.51 -19.50 -17.49
C GLY A 56 7.16 -18.08 -17.05
N ILE A 57 6.34 -18.01 -16.02
CA ILE A 57 5.78 -16.76 -15.48
C ILE A 57 6.35 -16.47 -14.09
N ALA A 58 6.76 -15.24 -13.83
CA ALA A 58 7.15 -14.80 -12.49
C ALA A 58 5.92 -14.30 -11.72
N ILE A 59 5.69 -14.89 -10.54
CA ILE A 59 4.64 -14.43 -9.62
C ILE A 59 5.24 -13.36 -8.72
N VAL A 60 4.74 -12.13 -8.83
CA VAL A 60 5.22 -10.97 -8.06
C VAL A 60 4.20 -10.59 -6.99
N VAL A 61 4.53 -10.84 -5.74
CA VAL A 61 3.69 -10.46 -4.59
C VAL A 61 4.07 -9.06 -4.14
N THR A 62 3.11 -8.14 -4.15
CA THR A 62 3.32 -6.74 -3.73
C THR A 62 2.10 -6.21 -2.96
N PRO A 63 2.30 -5.33 -1.93
CA PRO A 63 1.22 -4.97 -1.02
C PRO A 63 0.29 -3.87 -1.54
N LEU A 64 0.65 -3.19 -2.63
CA LEU A 64 -0.03 -1.99 -3.09
C LEU A 64 -0.59 -2.13 -4.50
N ILE A 65 -1.90 -2.03 -4.62
CA ILE A 65 -2.63 -2.10 -5.90
C ILE A 65 -2.16 -1.02 -6.88
N ALA A 66 -1.93 0.21 -6.41
CA ALA A 66 -1.47 1.30 -7.26
C ALA A 66 -0.08 1.00 -7.87
N LEU A 67 0.86 0.54 -7.04
CA LEU A 67 2.20 0.14 -7.50
C LEU A 67 2.13 -1.02 -8.49
N MET A 68 1.29 -1.99 -8.21
CA MET A 68 1.05 -3.15 -9.08
C MET A 68 0.59 -2.71 -10.48
N LYS A 69 -0.41 -1.83 -10.54
CA LYS A 69 -0.92 -1.28 -11.81
C LYS A 69 0.15 -0.49 -12.56
N ASP A 70 0.89 0.38 -11.87
CA ASP A 70 1.99 1.16 -12.47
C ASP A 70 3.10 0.24 -13.03
N GLN A 71 3.49 -0.82 -12.30
CA GLN A 71 4.50 -1.78 -12.76
C GLN A 71 4.02 -2.57 -13.98
N VAL A 72 2.77 -3.07 -13.96
CA VAL A 72 2.18 -3.80 -15.09
C VAL A 72 2.10 -2.89 -16.33
N GLN A 73 1.65 -1.65 -16.17
CA GLN A 73 1.60 -0.70 -17.28
C GLN A 73 2.99 -0.44 -17.87
N ASN A 74 3.97 -0.18 -17.01
CA ASN A 74 5.35 0.06 -17.43
C ASN A 74 5.98 -1.12 -18.18
N LEU A 75 5.64 -2.37 -17.83
CA LEU A 75 6.07 -3.56 -18.54
C LEU A 75 5.38 -3.67 -19.90
N ASN A 76 4.06 -3.51 -19.93
CA ASN A 76 3.28 -3.57 -21.16
C ASN A 76 3.72 -2.48 -22.17
N ASP A 77 4.04 -1.27 -21.72
CA ASP A 77 4.57 -0.19 -22.56
C ASP A 77 5.94 -0.54 -23.18
N ARG A 78 6.70 -1.48 -22.56
CA ARG A 78 7.94 -2.03 -23.11
C ARG A 78 7.75 -3.28 -23.96
N GLY A 79 6.50 -3.65 -24.24
CA GLY A 79 6.17 -4.88 -24.98
C GLY A 79 6.31 -6.17 -24.17
N ILE A 80 6.47 -6.08 -22.84
CA ILE A 80 6.56 -7.22 -21.94
C ILE A 80 5.16 -7.50 -21.37
N ARG A 81 4.58 -8.67 -21.71
CA ARG A 81 3.22 -9.01 -21.30
C ARG A 81 3.15 -9.31 -19.80
N ALA A 82 2.41 -8.49 -19.07
CA ALA A 82 2.20 -8.59 -17.63
C ALA A 82 0.73 -8.45 -17.26
N LEU A 83 0.32 -9.14 -16.21
CA LEU A 83 -1.04 -9.14 -15.65
C LEU A 83 -1.01 -8.76 -14.18
N CYS A 84 -2.15 -8.31 -13.65
CA CYS A 84 -2.32 -8.17 -12.21
C CYS A 84 -3.64 -8.79 -11.73
N VAL A 85 -3.61 -9.32 -10.49
CA VAL A 85 -4.77 -9.83 -9.76
C VAL A 85 -4.78 -9.21 -8.36
N ASN A 86 -5.79 -8.40 -8.07
CA ASN A 86 -5.86 -7.64 -6.81
C ASN A 86 -7.24 -7.71 -6.15
N ALA A 87 -7.37 -7.19 -4.93
CA ALA A 87 -8.59 -7.22 -4.14
C ALA A 87 -9.78 -6.48 -4.78
N GLY A 88 -9.52 -5.46 -5.59
CA GLY A 88 -10.57 -4.66 -6.24
C GLY A 88 -11.22 -5.32 -7.46
N MET A 89 -10.69 -6.45 -7.94
CA MET A 89 -11.20 -7.15 -9.11
C MET A 89 -12.39 -8.05 -8.76
N SER A 90 -13.39 -8.09 -9.64
CA SER A 90 -14.50 -9.03 -9.58
C SER A 90 -14.01 -10.48 -9.78
N ARG A 91 -14.79 -11.45 -9.33
CA ARG A 91 -14.46 -12.88 -9.50
C ARG A 91 -14.20 -13.25 -10.96
N ARG A 92 -14.98 -12.67 -11.90
CA ARG A 92 -14.83 -12.93 -13.34
C ARG A 92 -13.53 -12.36 -13.90
N GLU A 93 -13.18 -11.14 -13.51
CA GLU A 93 -11.91 -10.52 -13.93
C GLU A 93 -10.71 -11.29 -13.39
N VAL A 94 -10.77 -11.74 -12.13
CA VAL A 94 -9.75 -12.62 -11.55
C VAL A 94 -9.64 -13.93 -12.30
N ASP A 95 -10.75 -14.58 -12.61
CA ASP A 95 -10.79 -15.84 -13.36
C ASP A 95 -10.17 -15.69 -14.75
N VAL A 96 -10.53 -14.63 -15.50
CA VAL A 96 -9.95 -14.32 -16.81
C VAL A 96 -8.45 -14.05 -16.71
N ALA A 97 -8.02 -13.26 -15.72
CA ALA A 97 -6.60 -12.93 -15.54
C ALA A 97 -5.77 -14.18 -15.18
N LEU A 98 -6.27 -15.03 -14.29
CA LEU A 98 -5.60 -16.27 -13.91
C LEU A 98 -5.57 -17.31 -15.06
N ASN A 99 -6.64 -17.41 -15.83
CA ASN A 99 -6.66 -18.24 -17.03
C ASN A 99 -5.61 -17.78 -18.05
N ASN A 100 -5.52 -16.48 -18.28
CA ASN A 100 -4.50 -15.91 -19.16
C ASN A 100 -3.07 -16.11 -18.61
N ALA A 101 -2.89 -16.08 -17.29
CA ALA A 101 -1.59 -16.36 -16.67
C ALA A 101 -1.18 -17.83 -16.81
N ALA A 102 -2.13 -18.76 -16.73
CA ALA A 102 -1.87 -20.20 -16.82
C ALA A 102 -1.61 -20.67 -18.25
N TYR A 103 -2.37 -20.16 -19.21
CA TYR A 103 -2.38 -20.69 -20.58
C TYR A 103 -1.92 -19.70 -21.66
N GLY A 104 -1.75 -18.42 -21.30
CA GLY A 104 -1.27 -17.39 -22.21
C GLY A 104 0.25 -17.21 -22.14
N ASP A 105 0.79 -16.39 -23.04
CA ASP A 105 2.19 -16.03 -23.06
C ASP A 105 2.42 -14.73 -22.26
N PHE A 106 2.39 -14.84 -20.92
CA PHE A 106 2.66 -13.76 -19.99
C PHE A 106 3.91 -14.03 -19.18
N LYS A 107 4.73 -13.01 -18.96
CA LYS A 107 6.00 -13.11 -18.21
C LYS A 107 5.85 -12.74 -16.73
N PHE A 108 4.86 -11.93 -16.39
CA PHE A 108 4.64 -11.48 -15.02
C PHE A 108 3.17 -11.56 -14.63
N LEU A 109 2.93 -12.11 -13.44
CA LEU A 109 1.66 -12.06 -12.74
C LEU A 109 1.86 -11.35 -11.39
N TYR A 110 1.42 -10.11 -11.31
CA TYR A 110 1.39 -9.36 -10.06
C TYR A 110 0.17 -9.75 -9.25
N VAL A 111 0.36 -10.11 -7.99
CA VAL A 111 -0.70 -10.63 -7.12
C VAL A 111 -0.65 -9.91 -5.77
N SER A 112 -1.81 -9.47 -5.29
CA SER A 112 -1.93 -9.00 -3.93
C SER A 112 -1.94 -10.19 -2.94
N PRO A 113 -1.32 -10.04 -1.75
CA PRO A 113 -1.04 -11.16 -0.85
C PRO A 113 -2.31 -11.91 -0.40
N GLU A 114 -3.44 -11.23 -0.21
CA GLU A 114 -4.71 -11.82 0.19
C GLU A 114 -5.32 -12.77 -0.89
N ARG A 115 -4.88 -12.64 -2.14
CA ARG A 115 -5.32 -13.53 -3.22
C ARG A 115 -4.63 -14.88 -3.24
N LEU A 116 -3.45 -14.98 -2.65
CA LEU A 116 -2.66 -16.23 -2.62
C LEU A 116 -3.40 -17.37 -1.91
N GLY A 117 -4.17 -17.08 -0.87
CA GLY A 117 -4.94 -18.05 -0.10
C GLY A 117 -6.26 -18.47 -0.75
N THR A 118 -6.69 -17.85 -1.87
CA THR A 118 -7.99 -18.17 -2.48
C THR A 118 -7.95 -19.48 -3.27
N ARG A 119 -9.01 -20.27 -3.15
CA ARG A 119 -9.13 -21.56 -3.90
C ARG A 119 -8.97 -21.37 -5.41
N LEU A 120 -9.49 -20.27 -5.95
CA LEU A 120 -9.40 -19.96 -7.37
C LEU A 120 -7.94 -19.75 -7.81
N PHE A 121 -7.16 -18.97 -7.05
CA PHE A 121 -5.75 -18.78 -7.34
C PHE A 121 -4.98 -20.11 -7.27
N GLN A 122 -5.20 -20.88 -6.20
CA GLN A 122 -4.50 -22.16 -6.00
C GLN A 122 -4.81 -23.19 -7.09
N SER A 123 -6.05 -23.21 -7.64
CA SER A 123 -6.41 -24.12 -8.75
C SER A 123 -5.66 -23.78 -10.03
N TYR A 124 -5.51 -22.50 -10.38
CA TYR A 124 -4.75 -22.10 -11.56
C TYR A 124 -3.22 -22.20 -11.36
N LEU A 125 -2.74 -22.05 -10.12
CA LEU A 125 -1.32 -22.14 -9.81
C LEU A 125 -0.70 -23.49 -10.23
N GLN A 126 -1.44 -24.59 -10.10
CA GLN A 126 -1.00 -25.92 -10.48
C GLN A 126 -0.78 -26.08 -11.99
N GLU A 127 -1.41 -25.23 -12.79
CA GLU A 127 -1.32 -25.22 -14.25
C GLU A 127 -0.25 -24.21 -14.75
N MET A 128 0.33 -23.42 -13.87
CA MET A 128 1.32 -22.39 -14.22
C MET A 128 2.73 -22.98 -14.20
N ASN A 129 3.52 -22.70 -15.24
CA ASN A 129 4.97 -22.88 -15.19
C ASN A 129 5.61 -21.68 -14.52
N VAL A 130 5.85 -21.74 -13.21
CA VAL A 130 6.36 -20.61 -12.42
C VAL A 130 7.88 -20.55 -12.49
N SER A 131 8.42 -19.45 -13.02
CA SER A 131 9.86 -19.23 -13.14
C SER A 131 10.50 -18.70 -11.84
N PHE A 132 9.81 -17.79 -11.15
CA PHE A 132 10.23 -17.16 -9.90
C PHE A 132 9.05 -16.80 -9.01
N ILE A 133 9.26 -16.86 -7.70
CA ILE A 133 8.42 -16.19 -6.71
C ILE A 133 9.15 -14.91 -6.30
N VAL A 134 8.58 -13.76 -6.63
CA VAL A 134 9.13 -12.45 -6.29
C VAL A 134 8.34 -11.85 -5.14
N VAL A 135 9.03 -11.43 -4.09
CA VAL A 135 8.44 -10.81 -2.90
C VAL A 135 8.90 -9.36 -2.82
N ASP A 136 8.09 -8.45 -3.33
CA ASP A 136 8.36 -7.02 -3.21
C ASP A 136 7.95 -6.52 -1.81
N GLU A 137 8.64 -5.49 -1.31
CA GLU A 137 8.51 -4.99 0.06
C GLU A 137 8.54 -6.14 1.10
N ALA A 138 9.51 -7.05 0.97
CA ALA A 138 9.61 -8.28 1.76
C ALA A 138 9.61 -8.06 3.28
N HIS A 139 9.92 -6.85 3.76
CA HIS A 139 9.80 -6.50 5.18
C HIS A 139 8.37 -6.67 5.73
N CYS A 140 7.34 -6.69 4.85
CA CYS A 140 5.96 -6.93 5.24
C CYS A 140 5.69 -8.35 5.77
N ILE A 141 6.56 -9.32 5.50
CA ILE A 141 6.42 -10.69 6.04
C ILE A 141 6.90 -10.78 7.49
N SER A 142 7.77 -9.85 7.91
CA SER A 142 8.38 -9.85 9.22
C SER A 142 7.54 -9.10 10.25
N GLN A 143 7.23 -9.75 11.36
CA GLN A 143 6.56 -9.10 12.49
C GLN A 143 7.41 -8.00 13.14
N TRP A 144 8.73 -8.04 12.94
CA TRP A 144 9.68 -7.03 13.38
C TRP A 144 9.78 -5.86 12.40
N GLY A 145 9.21 -6.00 11.18
CA GLY A 145 9.09 -4.94 10.20
C GLY A 145 8.22 -3.79 10.70
N TYR A 146 8.30 -2.65 10.03
CA TYR A 146 7.47 -1.50 10.38
C TYR A 146 6.05 -1.56 9.77
N ASP A 147 5.85 -2.38 8.72
CA ASP A 147 4.56 -2.59 8.01
C ASP A 147 4.27 -4.09 7.85
N PHE A 148 4.14 -4.80 8.98
CA PHE A 148 3.81 -6.21 8.96
C PHE A 148 2.40 -6.46 8.43
N ARG A 149 2.29 -7.40 7.46
CA ARG A 149 1.03 -7.82 6.85
C ARG A 149 0.85 -9.33 6.95
N PRO A 150 -0.14 -9.83 7.71
CA PRO A 150 -0.35 -11.26 7.91
C PRO A 150 -0.49 -12.06 6.64
N ASP A 151 -1.13 -11.49 5.61
CA ASP A 151 -1.33 -12.17 4.32
C ASP A 151 -0.01 -12.51 3.60
N TYR A 152 1.09 -11.81 3.91
CA TYR A 152 2.42 -12.16 3.41
C TYR A 152 2.90 -13.52 3.92
N LEU A 153 2.38 -14.03 5.02
CA LEU A 153 2.69 -15.37 5.50
C LEU A 153 2.18 -16.47 4.56
N GLN A 154 1.20 -16.17 3.70
CA GLN A 154 0.74 -17.10 2.66
C GLN A 154 1.81 -17.38 1.60
N ILE A 155 2.81 -16.52 1.45
CA ILE A 155 3.93 -16.74 0.51
C ILE A 155 4.74 -17.98 0.90
N GLY A 156 4.91 -18.24 2.20
CA GLY A 156 5.54 -19.47 2.67
C GLY A 156 4.77 -20.74 2.26
N LYS A 157 3.43 -20.67 2.20
CA LYS A 157 2.60 -21.77 1.69
C LYS A 157 2.67 -21.89 0.18
N LEU A 158 2.72 -20.75 -0.55
CA LEU A 158 2.91 -20.74 -2.00
C LEU A 158 4.19 -21.49 -2.39
N ARG A 159 5.29 -21.26 -1.66
CA ARG A 159 6.56 -21.93 -1.88
C ARG A 159 6.48 -23.45 -1.73
N GLN A 160 5.62 -23.97 -0.85
CA GLN A 160 5.41 -25.41 -0.68
C GLN A 160 4.67 -26.06 -1.88
N LEU A 161 3.94 -25.24 -2.65
CA LEU A 161 3.16 -25.68 -3.81
C LEU A 161 3.92 -25.54 -5.13
N VAL A 162 4.98 -24.71 -5.16
CA VAL A 162 5.71 -24.33 -6.38
C VAL A 162 7.20 -24.45 -6.14
N ASP A 163 7.87 -25.24 -6.97
CA ASP A 163 9.33 -25.37 -6.98
C ASP A 163 9.96 -24.28 -7.85
N ALA A 164 10.11 -23.09 -7.28
CA ALA A 164 10.71 -21.94 -7.94
C ALA A 164 11.54 -21.12 -6.94
N PRO A 165 12.69 -20.57 -7.36
CA PRO A 165 13.53 -19.74 -6.50
C PRO A 165 12.82 -18.44 -6.11
N VAL A 166 13.13 -17.96 -4.91
CA VAL A 166 12.54 -16.74 -4.33
C VAL A 166 13.49 -15.56 -4.50
N ILE A 167 12.98 -14.45 -5.03
CA ILE A 167 13.66 -13.15 -5.07
C ILE A 167 12.91 -12.21 -4.13
N ALA A 168 13.42 -12.03 -2.93
CA ALA A 168 12.85 -11.13 -1.94
C ALA A 168 13.56 -9.77 -1.97
N LEU A 169 12.80 -8.69 -2.01
CA LEU A 169 13.32 -7.32 -2.18
C LEU A 169 12.75 -6.39 -1.11
N THR A 170 13.60 -5.59 -0.51
CA THR A 170 13.17 -4.51 0.39
C THR A 170 14.18 -3.35 0.37
N ALA A 171 13.73 -2.16 0.78
CA ALA A 171 14.62 -1.00 0.96
C ALA A 171 15.06 -0.83 2.42
N THR A 172 14.32 -1.37 3.36
CA THR A 172 14.48 -1.12 4.79
C THR A 172 14.34 -2.42 5.56
N ALA A 173 15.46 -2.99 5.98
CA ALA A 173 15.46 -4.15 6.87
C ALA A 173 16.68 -4.07 7.79
N THR A 174 16.44 -4.14 9.10
CA THR A 174 17.49 -4.35 10.09
C THR A 174 17.99 -5.80 9.99
N PRO A 175 19.16 -6.15 10.55
CA PRO A 175 19.66 -7.53 10.52
C PRO A 175 18.64 -8.56 11.04
N LYS A 176 17.92 -8.22 12.12
CA LYS A 176 16.86 -9.06 12.70
C LYS A 176 15.68 -9.27 11.73
N VAL A 177 15.26 -8.22 11.03
CA VAL A 177 14.20 -8.29 10.02
C VAL A 177 14.64 -9.13 8.82
N ALA A 178 15.88 -8.97 8.36
CA ALA A 178 16.44 -9.74 7.25
C ALA A 178 16.46 -11.25 7.56
N GLU A 179 16.85 -11.61 8.77
CA GLU A 179 16.86 -13.01 9.21
C GLU A 179 15.45 -13.60 9.27
N ASP A 180 14.49 -12.90 9.87
CA ASP A 180 13.08 -13.33 9.96
C ASP A 180 12.44 -13.47 8.55
N ILE A 181 12.79 -12.60 7.59
CA ILE A 181 12.33 -12.71 6.19
C ILE A 181 12.79 -14.04 5.58
N MET A 182 14.08 -14.34 5.67
CA MET A 182 14.64 -15.56 5.08
C MET A 182 14.07 -16.84 5.72
N GLU A 183 13.87 -16.83 7.04
CA GLU A 183 13.23 -17.94 7.76
C GLU A 183 11.79 -18.15 7.32
N ARG A 184 10.97 -17.10 7.27
CA ARG A 184 9.55 -17.20 6.89
C ARG A 184 9.34 -17.56 5.44
N LEU A 185 10.26 -17.17 4.56
CA LEU A 185 10.28 -17.57 3.17
C LEU A 185 10.92 -18.97 2.96
N GLY A 186 11.42 -19.60 4.03
CA GLY A 186 11.98 -20.96 3.98
C GLY A 186 13.23 -21.05 3.08
N PHE A 187 14.14 -20.08 3.16
CA PHE A 187 15.39 -20.16 2.41
C PHE A 187 16.25 -21.34 2.91
N GLU A 188 16.63 -22.23 2.02
CA GLU A 188 17.52 -23.34 2.35
C GLU A 188 18.93 -22.83 2.65
N GLU A 189 19.43 -21.95 1.78
CA GLU A 189 20.69 -21.22 1.98
C GLU A 189 20.38 -19.74 2.22
N LYS A 190 20.81 -19.19 3.35
CA LYS A 190 20.65 -17.77 3.67
C LYS A 190 21.54 -16.92 2.76
N CYS A 191 21.03 -16.49 1.62
CA CYS A 191 21.71 -15.59 0.70
C CYS A 191 21.17 -14.16 0.85
N LEU A 192 21.97 -13.30 1.46
CA LEU A 192 21.69 -11.88 1.64
C LEU A 192 22.64 -11.04 0.78
N ILE A 193 22.10 -10.30 -0.18
CA ILE A 193 22.85 -9.31 -0.96
C ILE A 193 22.40 -7.92 -0.54
N LYS A 194 23.30 -7.16 0.08
CA LYS A 194 23.06 -5.83 0.59
C LYS A 194 23.87 -4.80 -0.18
N SER A 195 23.21 -3.77 -0.70
CA SER A 195 23.89 -2.56 -1.15
C SER A 195 24.05 -1.60 0.03
N GLY A 196 25.07 -0.77 0.02
CA GLY A 196 25.22 0.29 1.03
C GLY A 196 23.98 1.19 1.05
N PHE A 197 23.58 1.58 2.24
CA PHE A 197 22.46 2.53 2.44
C PHE A 197 22.89 3.99 2.29
N GLU A 198 24.14 4.24 2.03
CA GLU A 198 24.70 5.58 1.90
C GLU A 198 24.06 6.36 0.76
N ARG A 199 23.74 7.60 1.05
CA ARG A 199 23.19 8.56 0.10
C ARG A 199 24.02 9.85 0.12
N PRO A 200 25.20 9.88 -0.52
CA PRO A 200 26.12 11.02 -0.44
C PRO A 200 25.54 12.32 -1.01
N ASN A 201 24.54 12.21 -1.86
CA ASN A 201 23.83 13.34 -2.45
C ASN A 201 22.63 13.83 -1.62
N LEU A 202 22.26 13.13 -0.52
CA LEU A 202 21.12 13.47 0.34
C LEU A 202 21.62 13.98 1.69
N SER A 203 21.36 15.26 1.99
CA SER A 203 21.70 15.86 3.29
C SER A 203 20.55 15.72 4.26
N TYR A 204 20.80 15.09 5.40
CA TYR A 204 19.86 15.03 6.50
C TYR A 204 20.03 16.27 7.40
N ILE A 205 18.94 16.98 7.64
CA ILE A 205 18.92 18.21 8.44
C ILE A 205 17.80 18.10 9.45
N VAL A 206 18.12 18.15 10.73
CA VAL A 206 17.15 18.14 11.83
C VAL A 206 17.14 19.53 12.48
N ARG A 207 15.97 20.14 12.59
CA ARG A 207 15.83 21.49 13.15
C ARG A 207 14.75 21.56 14.21
N LYS A 208 15.12 21.94 15.42
CA LYS A 208 14.18 22.31 16.46
C LYS A 208 13.64 23.71 16.17
N CYS A 209 12.32 23.85 16.09
CA CYS A 209 11.67 25.13 15.81
C CYS A 209 10.23 25.16 16.30
N GLU A 210 9.83 26.28 16.88
CA GLU A 210 8.45 26.51 17.29
C GLU A 210 7.59 26.97 16.09
N ASP A 211 8.12 27.87 15.25
CA ASP A 211 7.49 28.28 13.99
C ASP A 211 7.89 27.36 12.84
N LYS A 212 7.20 26.21 12.74
CA LYS A 212 7.42 25.26 11.66
C LYS A 212 6.94 25.77 10.29
N LEU A 213 5.89 26.61 10.25
CA LEU A 213 5.37 27.14 8.99
C LEU A 213 6.36 28.15 8.37
N GLY A 214 6.89 29.09 9.15
CA GLY A 214 7.92 30.01 8.67
C GLY A 214 9.19 29.27 8.24
N LYS A 215 9.59 28.21 8.97
CA LYS A 215 10.73 27.40 8.58
C LYS A 215 10.48 26.60 7.30
N LEU A 216 9.28 26.07 7.10
CA LEU A 216 8.88 25.40 5.85
C LEU A 216 8.97 26.37 4.65
N LEU A 217 8.45 27.59 4.77
CA LEU A 217 8.60 28.62 3.73
C LEU A 217 10.06 28.88 3.41
N SER A 218 10.90 29.06 4.43
CA SER A 218 12.35 29.26 4.25
C SER A 218 13.02 28.12 3.49
N VAL A 219 12.63 26.86 3.74
CA VAL A 219 13.13 25.69 2.98
C VAL A 219 12.65 25.76 1.52
N CYS A 220 11.37 26.06 1.28
CA CYS A 220 10.80 26.15 -0.05
C CYS A 220 11.44 27.26 -0.91
N ASP A 221 11.80 28.39 -0.28
CA ASP A 221 12.51 29.49 -0.96
C ASP A 221 13.97 29.15 -1.25
N SER A 222 14.66 28.52 -0.29
CA SER A 222 16.10 28.27 -0.37
C SER A 222 16.45 27.10 -1.30
N VAL A 223 15.53 26.14 -1.51
CA VAL A 223 15.78 24.94 -2.30
C VAL A 223 14.86 24.93 -3.53
N PRO A 224 15.37 25.34 -4.70
CA PRO A 224 14.59 25.31 -5.93
C PRO A 224 14.31 23.86 -6.36
N GLY A 225 13.21 23.65 -7.14
CA GLY A 225 12.81 22.36 -7.68
C GLY A 225 11.66 21.70 -6.90
N THR A 226 11.39 20.45 -7.23
CA THR A 226 10.25 19.69 -6.72
C THR A 226 10.47 19.26 -5.27
N GLY A 227 9.41 19.35 -4.45
CA GLY A 227 9.45 18.96 -3.04
C GLY A 227 8.28 18.10 -2.58
N ILE A 228 8.50 17.40 -1.47
CA ILE A 228 7.50 16.64 -0.73
C ILE A 228 7.48 17.15 0.71
N VAL A 229 6.29 17.31 1.28
CA VAL A 229 6.10 17.66 2.70
C VAL A 229 5.24 16.60 3.37
N TYR A 230 5.82 15.85 4.30
CA TYR A 230 5.12 14.83 5.06
C TYR A 230 4.49 15.38 6.32
N VAL A 231 3.21 15.06 6.50
CA VAL A 231 2.43 15.36 7.71
C VAL A 231 1.61 14.13 8.13
N ARG A 232 1.14 14.11 9.37
CA ARG A 232 0.42 12.96 9.94
C ARG A 232 -1.09 13.00 9.77
N SER A 233 -1.69 14.16 9.51
CA SER A 233 -3.13 14.35 9.47
C SER A 233 -3.61 14.70 8.06
N ARG A 234 -4.69 14.07 7.60
CA ARG A 234 -5.35 14.40 6.32
C ARG A 234 -5.69 15.88 6.25
N LYS A 235 -6.35 16.42 7.28
CA LYS A 235 -6.71 17.84 7.38
C LYS A 235 -5.49 18.75 7.27
N LYS A 236 -4.40 18.40 7.94
CA LYS A 236 -3.16 19.18 7.93
C LYS A 236 -2.49 19.19 6.54
N THR A 237 -2.69 18.16 5.70
CA THR A 237 -2.21 18.20 4.31
C THR A 237 -2.86 19.33 3.53
N GLU A 238 -4.16 19.51 3.70
CA GLU A 238 -4.95 20.55 3.03
C GLU A 238 -4.58 21.94 3.53
N GLU A 239 -4.50 22.11 4.85
CA GLU A 239 -4.16 23.37 5.51
C GLU A 239 -2.76 23.87 5.08
N ILE A 240 -1.74 23.00 5.08
CA ILE A 240 -0.38 23.38 4.69
C ILE A 240 -0.28 23.62 3.18
N ALA A 241 -0.97 22.83 2.35
CA ALA A 241 -0.98 23.07 0.90
C ALA A 241 -1.63 24.42 0.58
N ALA A 242 -2.76 24.76 1.23
CA ALA A 242 -3.40 26.07 1.10
C ALA A 242 -2.48 27.21 1.58
N PHE A 243 -1.79 27.02 2.70
CA PHE A 243 -0.81 27.99 3.24
C PHE A 243 0.34 28.22 2.26
N LEU A 244 0.93 27.17 1.68
CA LEU A 244 1.99 27.30 0.67
C LEU A 244 1.50 28.01 -0.58
N THR A 245 0.28 27.71 -1.02
CA THR A 245 -0.33 28.34 -2.18
C THR A 245 -0.58 29.84 -1.94
N SER A 246 -1.05 30.23 -0.78
CA SER A 246 -1.25 31.65 -0.42
C SER A 246 0.07 32.44 -0.31
N ASN A 247 1.20 31.73 -0.12
CA ASN A 247 2.54 32.32 -0.14
C ASN A 247 3.24 32.18 -1.50
N GLY A 248 2.49 31.93 -2.59
CA GLY A 248 3.00 31.97 -3.96
C GLY A 248 3.66 30.68 -4.47
N PHE A 249 3.59 29.56 -3.72
CA PHE A 249 4.12 28.29 -4.18
C PHE A 249 3.05 27.45 -4.89
N SER A 250 3.41 26.80 -6.00
CA SER A 250 2.56 25.78 -6.63
C SER A 250 2.54 24.53 -5.75
N ALA A 251 1.52 24.39 -4.91
CA ALA A 251 1.37 23.28 -3.97
C ALA A 251 0.04 22.56 -4.13
N SER A 252 0.03 21.27 -3.80
CA SER A 252 -1.19 20.47 -3.70
C SER A 252 -1.07 19.47 -2.56
N PHE A 253 -2.15 18.78 -2.24
CA PHE A 253 -2.18 17.81 -1.15
C PHE A 253 -2.56 16.41 -1.62
N TYR A 254 -2.12 15.39 -0.85
CA TYR A 254 -2.39 13.99 -1.16
C TYR A 254 -2.55 13.17 0.12
N HIS A 255 -3.66 12.43 0.23
CA HIS A 255 -3.92 11.50 1.32
C HIS A 255 -4.91 10.41 0.88
N ALA A 256 -5.00 9.31 1.63
CA ALA A 256 -5.85 8.18 1.32
C ALA A 256 -7.35 8.51 1.21
N GLY A 257 -7.83 9.55 1.89
CA GLY A 257 -9.23 9.99 1.81
C GLY A 257 -9.65 10.67 0.50
N LEU A 258 -8.71 10.90 -0.45
CA LEU A 258 -9.04 11.43 -1.77
C LEU A 258 -9.52 10.30 -2.69
N GLY A 259 -10.48 10.59 -3.57
CA GLY A 259 -10.89 9.67 -4.64
C GLY A 259 -9.73 9.30 -5.57
N THR A 260 -9.80 8.12 -6.21
CA THR A 260 -8.72 7.58 -7.07
C THR A 260 -8.35 8.53 -8.19
N ASP A 261 -9.34 9.08 -8.89
CA ASP A 261 -9.11 10.01 -10.01
C ASP A 261 -8.42 11.29 -9.54
N SER A 262 -8.84 11.83 -8.38
CA SER A 262 -8.21 13.00 -7.77
C SER A 262 -6.77 12.70 -7.34
N ARG A 263 -6.50 11.49 -6.82
CA ARG A 263 -5.14 11.05 -6.47
C ARG A 263 -4.26 10.93 -7.71
N ALA A 264 -4.77 10.29 -8.75
CA ALA A 264 -4.05 10.10 -10.01
C ALA A 264 -3.74 11.46 -10.70
N ASP A 265 -4.72 12.36 -10.80
CA ASP A 265 -4.55 13.69 -11.39
C ASP A 265 -3.50 14.54 -10.65
N ARG A 266 -3.57 14.57 -9.30
CA ARG A 266 -2.60 15.32 -8.49
C ARG A 266 -1.20 14.74 -8.59
N GLN A 267 -1.07 13.41 -8.59
CA GLN A 267 0.19 12.73 -8.75
C GLN A 267 0.81 13.01 -10.12
N GLU A 268 0.01 12.97 -11.18
CA GLU A 268 0.47 13.25 -12.55
C GLU A 268 0.89 14.73 -12.71
N LYS A 269 0.12 15.66 -12.17
CA LYS A 269 0.48 17.08 -12.15
C LYS A 269 1.79 17.34 -11.39
N TRP A 270 2.04 16.59 -10.33
CA TRP A 270 3.29 16.70 -9.59
C TRP A 270 4.45 16.01 -10.33
N LYS A 271 4.23 14.82 -10.91
CA LYS A 271 5.23 14.14 -11.75
C LYS A 271 5.66 15.00 -12.96
N SER A 272 4.70 15.63 -13.63
CA SER A 272 4.95 16.53 -14.77
C SER A 272 5.50 17.90 -14.39
N GLY A 273 5.65 18.22 -13.10
CA GLY A 273 6.17 19.51 -12.62
C GLY A 273 5.16 20.67 -12.63
N LYS A 274 3.89 20.44 -13.01
CA LYS A 274 2.81 21.45 -12.90
C LYS A 274 2.54 21.83 -11.44
N ILE A 275 2.72 20.90 -10.52
CA ILE A 275 2.71 21.12 -9.07
C ILE A 275 4.15 20.95 -8.59
N ARG A 276 4.69 21.96 -7.92
CA ARG A 276 6.04 21.94 -7.38
C ARG A 276 6.14 21.18 -6.06
N ILE A 277 5.18 21.38 -5.15
CA ILE A 277 5.24 20.85 -3.79
C ILE A 277 4.02 19.97 -3.52
N MET A 278 4.25 18.73 -3.11
CA MET A 278 3.20 17.82 -2.67
C MET A 278 3.21 17.73 -1.14
N VAL A 279 2.14 18.17 -0.50
CA VAL A 279 1.92 17.99 0.96
C VAL A 279 1.11 16.73 1.17
N CYS A 280 1.62 15.78 1.93
CA CYS A 280 1.02 14.45 1.95
C CYS A 280 1.14 13.72 3.29
N THR A 281 0.32 12.70 3.47
CA THR A 281 0.52 11.65 4.48
C THR A 281 1.41 10.54 3.89
N ASN A 282 1.73 9.51 4.69
CA ASN A 282 2.44 8.30 4.24
C ASN A 282 1.75 7.58 3.06
N ALA A 283 0.47 7.87 2.79
CA ALA A 283 -0.23 7.36 1.60
C ALA A 283 0.40 7.82 0.27
N PHE A 284 1.11 8.96 0.26
CA PHE A 284 1.96 9.40 -0.85
C PHE A 284 3.36 8.83 -0.65
N GLY A 285 3.48 7.55 -0.88
CA GLY A 285 4.68 6.84 -0.48
C GLY A 285 5.11 5.79 -1.49
N MET A 286 4.88 4.53 -1.16
CA MET A 286 5.34 3.40 -1.96
C MET A 286 4.84 3.52 -3.42
N GLY A 287 5.72 3.23 -4.39
CA GLY A 287 5.40 3.31 -5.81
C GLY A 287 5.59 4.67 -6.48
N ILE A 288 5.91 5.72 -5.74
CA ILE A 288 6.19 7.03 -6.35
C ILE A 288 7.64 7.08 -6.81
N ASP A 289 7.82 7.18 -8.12
CA ASP A 289 9.13 7.34 -8.74
C ASP A 289 9.20 8.68 -9.49
N LYS A 290 9.88 9.65 -8.88
CA LYS A 290 10.26 10.94 -9.48
C LYS A 290 11.72 11.19 -9.12
N PRO A 291 12.64 11.25 -10.10
CA PRO A 291 14.07 11.29 -9.84
C PRO A 291 14.55 12.63 -9.27
N ASP A 292 13.90 13.73 -9.63
CA ASP A 292 14.34 15.11 -9.42
C ASP A 292 13.72 15.79 -8.18
N VAL A 293 13.37 15.05 -7.14
CA VAL A 293 12.90 15.61 -5.87
C VAL A 293 14.09 16.26 -5.15
N ARG A 294 14.02 17.58 -4.93
CA ARG A 294 15.12 18.38 -4.34
C ARG A 294 15.05 18.45 -2.83
N PHE A 295 13.85 18.40 -2.25
CA PHE A 295 13.69 18.37 -0.80
C PHE A 295 12.54 17.49 -0.35
N VAL A 296 12.72 16.87 0.79
CA VAL A 296 11.69 16.15 1.53
C VAL A 296 11.63 16.76 2.93
N VAL A 297 10.51 17.38 3.29
CA VAL A 297 10.32 17.96 4.62
C VAL A 297 9.39 17.08 5.44
N HIS A 298 9.85 16.65 6.61
CA HIS A 298 9.01 16.05 7.63
C HIS A 298 8.54 17.16 8.57
N PHE A 299 7.31 17.61 8.38
CA PHE A 299 6.71 18.63 9.23
C PHE A 299 6.28 18.06 10.59
N ASP A 300 5.90 16.79 10.61
CA ASP A 300 5.66 16.01 11.82
C ASP A 300 6.71 14.87 11.90
N VAL A 301 7.19 14.58 13.10
CA VAL A 301 8.21 13.53 13.31
C VAL A 301 7.60 12.15 13.02
N PRO A 302 8.25 11.31 12.18
CA PRO A 302 7.87 9.92 11.95
C PRO A 302 7.93 9.05 13.21
N ASP A 303 7.23 7.90 13.19
CA ASP A 303 7.14 7.01 14.36
C ASP A 303 8.32 6.03 14.45
N SER A 304 9.12 5.95 13.39
CA SER A 304 10.27 5.05 13.34
C SER A 304 11.35 5.55 12.38
N PRO A 305 12.62 5.17 12.61
CA PRO A 305 13.72 5.45 11.68
C PRO A 305 13.51 4.86 10.30
N GLU A 306 12.85 3.68 10.19
CA GLU A 306 12.56 3.03 8.91
C GLU A 306 11.59 3.88 8.05
N ALA A 307 10.51 4.36 8.66
CA ALA A 307 9.56 5.23 7.96
C ALA A 307 10.25 6.53 7.52
N TYR A 308 11.03 7.15 8.41
CA TYR A 308 11.81 8.35 8.08
C TYR A 308 12.77 8.11 6.91
N PHE A 309 13.56 7.03 6.97
CA PHE A 309 14.55 6.70 5.94
C PHE A 309 13.90 6.42 4.58
N GLN A 310 12.78 5.71 4.56
CA GLN A 310 12.04 5.41 3.34
C GLN A 310 11.44 6.68 2.71
N GLU A 311 10.85 7.57 3.53
CA GLU A 311 10.26 8.82 3.08
C GLU A 311 11.33 9.81 2.63
N ALA A 312 12.38 10.02 3.41
CA ALA A 312 13.53 10.86 3.09
C ALA A 312 14.27 10.39 1.83
N GLY A 313 14.39 9.08 1.65
CA GLY A 313 15.04 8.43 0.51
C GLY A 313 14.39 8.71 -0.85
N ARG A 314 13.25 9.42 -0.91
CA ARG A 314 12.64 9.90 -2.15
C ARG A 314 13.38 11.08 -2.75
N GLY A 315 14.15 11.81 -1.94
CA GLY A 315 14.99 12.92 -2.39
C GLY A 315 16.17 12.44 -3.24
N GLY A 316 16.47 13.13 -4.35
CA GLY A 316 17.70 13.00 -5.12
C GLY A 316 17.97 11.63 -5.73
N ARG A 317 16.96 10.95 -6.28
CA ARG A 317 17.15 9.65 -6.96
C ARG A 317 17.97 9.76 -8.25
N ASP A 318 18.07 10.96 -8.80
CA ASP A 318 18.91 11.30 -9.95
C ASP A 318 20.40 11.54 -9.60
N GLY A 319 20.80 11.33 -8.34
CA GLY A 319 22.16 11.54 -7.85
C GLY A 319 22.50 13.01 -7.56
N LYS A 320 21.62 13.97 -7.86
CA LYS A 320 21.87 15.38 -7.58
C LYS A 320 21.59 15.72 -6.12
N ARG A 321 22.24 16.77 -5.64
CA ARG A 321 22.09 17.26 -4.26
C ARG A 321 20.64 17.47 -3.89
N SER A 322 20.25 16.94 -2.74
CA SER A 322 18.90 17.02 -2.20
C SER A 322 18.92 17.05 -0.68
N TYR A 323 17.82 17.45 -0.07
CA TYR A 323 17.75 17.70 1.36
C TYR A 323 16.58 16.97 2.00
N ALA A 324 16.84 16.25 3.08
CA ALA A 324 15.82 15.68 3.97
C ALA A 324 15.77 16.53 5.24
N VAL A 325 14.73 17.34 5.37
CA VAL A 325 14.59 18.30 6.49
C VAL A 325 13.53 17.78 7.45
N LEU A 326 13.91 17.58 8.71
CA LEU A 326 12.99 17.19 9.76
C LEU A 326 12.79 18.36 10.71
N LEU A 327 11.54 18.82 10.84
CA LEU A 327 11.16 19.92 11.74
C LEU A 327 10.48 19.36 12.98
N TRP A 328 10.96 19.74 14.16
CA TRP A 328 10.39 19.23 15.40
C TRP A 328 10.33 20.27 16.51
N ASN A 329 9.43 20.01 17.46
CA ASN A 329 9.35 20.74 18.73
C ASN A 329 8.98 19.79 19.88
N SER A 330 8.87 20.30 21.08
CA SER A 330 8.54 19.50 22.27
C SER A 330 7.18 18.80 22.19
N THR A 331 6.22 19.36 21.44
CA THR A 331 4.88 18.78 21.24
C THR A 331 4.95 17.50 20.40
N ASP A 332 5.85 17.44 19.41
CA ASP A 332 6.02 16.22 18.61
C ASP A 332 6.53 15.06 19.45
N LEU A 333 7.49 15.30 20.33
CA LEU A 333 8.02 14.24 21.20
C LEU A 333 6.97 13.76 22.23
N LYS A 334 6.16 14.68 22.76
CA LYS A 334 5.02 14.31 23.62
C LYS A 334 4.03 13.46 22.86
N ARG A 335 3.71 13.82 21.61
CA ARG A 335 2.85 13.04 20.73
C ARG A 335 3.40 11.64 20.47
N LEU A 336 4.69 11.49 20.15
CA LEU A 336 5.31 10.19 19.93
C LEU A 336 5.20 9.29 21.17
N ARG A 337 5.46 9.83 22.36
CA ARG A 337 5.30 9.09 23.62
C ARG A 337 3.85 8.71 23.88
N GLN A 338 2.89 9.58 23.54
CA GLN A 338 1.45 9.29 23.68
C GLN A 338 1.01 8.21 22.69
N ILE A 339 1.47 8.26 21.43
CA ILE A 339 1.19 7.21 20.44
C ILE A 339 1.70 5.86 20.95
N ALA A 340 2.91 5.81 21.49
CA ALA A 340 3.47 4.60 22.10
C ALA A 340 2.53 3.96 23.13
N THR A 341 1.85 4.77 23.93
CA THR A 341 0.91 4.30 24.95
C THR A 341 -0.43 3.86 24.34
N VAL A 342 -0.96 4.62 23.37
CA VAL A 342 -2.30 4.36 22.79
C VAL A 342 -2.30 3.25 21.76
N SER A 343 -1.15 2.99 21.10
CA SER A 343 -1.02 1.99 20.03
C SER A 343 -1.17 0.53 20.52
N PHE A 344 -1.06 0.30 21.82
CA PHE A 344 -1.19 -1.00 22.42
C PHE A 344 -2.22 -0.98 23.55
N PRO A 345 -3.53 -0.97 23.23
CA PRO A 345 -4.59 -1.12 24.23
C PRO A 345 -4.47 -2.46 24.94
N SER A 346 -5.07 -2.61 26.14
CA SER A 346 -5.00 -3.89 26.86
C SER A 346 -5.61 -5.05 26.05
N LEU A 347 -5.15 -6.27 26.32
CA LEU A 347 -5.66 -7.45 25.61
C LEU A 347 -7.16 -7.66 25.83
N GLU A 348 -7.67 -7.33 27.03
CA GLU A 348 -9.10 -7.36 27.35
C GLU A 348 -9.89 -6.36 26.48
N TYR A 349 -9.34 -5.16 26.26
CA TYR A 349 -9.96 -4.17 25.38
C TYR A 349 -9.94 -4.64 23.92
N ILE A 350 -8.86 -5.27 23.47
CA ILE A 350 -8.74 -5.81 22.11
C ILE A 350 -9.78 -6.92 21.88
N GLU A 351 -9.93 -7.84 22.86
CA GLU A 351 -10.96 -8.88 22.81
C GLU A 351 -12.39 -8.29 22.82
N ASP A 352 -12.62 -7.25 23.61
CA ASP A 352 -13.90 -6.53 23.64
C ASP A 352 -14.23 -5.91 22.28
N ILE A 353 -13.26 -5.28 21.61
CA ILE A 353 -13.43 -4.75 20.25
C ILE A 353 -13.74 -5.86 19.25
N TYR A 354 -13.05 -7.02 19.35
CA TYR A 354 -13.36 -8.18 18.50
C TYR A 354 -14.84 -8.58 18.61
N HIS A 355 -15.35 -8.72 19.82
CA HIS A 355 -16.75 -9.09 20.03
C HIS A 355 -17.73 -7.99 19.62
N LYS A 356 -17.40 -6.71 19.84
CA LYS A 356 -18.22 -5.57 19.43
C LYS A 356 -18.38 -5.48 17.92
N VAL A 357 -17.32 -5.76 17.13
CA VAL A 357 -17.41 -5.78 15.67
C VAL A 357 -18.40 -6.84 15.21
N HIS A 358 -18.32 -8.05 15.72
CA HIS A 358 -19.28 -9.11 15.36
C HIS A 358 -20.70 -8.78 15.80
N THR A 359 -20.87 -8.13 16.96
CA THR A 359 -22.17 -7.69 17.46
C THR A 359 -22.76 -6.57 16.60
N PHE A 360 -21.95 -5.62 16.16
CA PHE A 360 -22.36 -4.53 15.27
C PHE A 360 -22.99 -5.05 13.97
N TYR A 361 -22.44 -6.13 13.41
CA TYR A 361 -22.96 -6.79 12.21
C TYR A 361 -23.91 -7.96 12.50
N GLN A 362 -24.32 -8.15 13.74
CA GLN A 362 -25.24 -9.22 14.16
C GLN A 362 -24.79 -10.62 13.72
N ILE A 363 -23.47 -10.89 13.78
CA ILE A 363 -22.89 -12.18 13.41
C ILE A 363 -22.98 -13.11 14.63
N PRO A 364 -23.65 -14.26 14.51
CA PRO A 364 -23.69 -15.27 15.59
C PRO A 364 -22.32 -15.89 15.85
N TYR A 365 -22.17 -16.59 16.99
CA TYR A 365 -21.00 -17.44 17.25
C TYR A 365 -20.93 -18.59 16.26
N ASP A 366 -19.72 -19.05 15.99
CA ASP A 366 -19.44 -20.19 15.11
C ASP A 366 -19.94 -19.97 13.65
N VAL A 367 -20.03 -18.68 13.22
CA VAL A 367 -20.40 -18.24 11.86
C VAL A 367 -19.63 -16.96 11.53
N GLY A 368 -19.34 -16.74 10.25
CA GLY A 368 -18.82 -15.46 9.76
C GLY A 368 -17.65 -15.56 8.80
N GLU A 369 -16.98 -16.70 8.71
CA GLU A 369 -15.86 -16.91 7.78
C GLU A 369 -16.22 -16.50 6.35
N GLY A 370 -15.32 -15.79 5.68
CA GLY A 370 -15.47 -15.35 4.29
C GLY A 370 -16.39 -14.14 4.08
N ARG A 371 -17.01 -13.59 5.13
CA ARG A 371 -17.86 -12.39 4.98
C ARG A 371 -17.04 -11.16 4.70
N GLN A 372 -17.55 -10.35 3.77
CA GLN A 372 -17.05 -9.02 3.44
C GLN A 372 -18.05 -7.98 3.97
N LEU A 373 -17.58 -7.08 4.82
CA LEU A 373 -18.41 -6.12 5.52
C LEU A 373 -17.90 -4.72 5.23
N LYS A 374 -18.76 -3.82 4.78
CA LYS A 374 -18.41 -2.39 4.72
C LYS A 374 -18.24 -1.88 6.15
N PHE A 375 -17.07 -1.36 6.49
CA PHE A 375 -16.74 -0.93 7.84
C PHE A 375 -16.46 0.58 7.88
N ASP A 376 -17.14 1.28 8.77
CA ASP A 376 -16.88 2.67 9.11
C ASP A 376 -16.47 2.75 10.58
N LEU A 377 -15.21 3.11 10.82
CA LEU A 377 -14.67 3.21 12.18
C LEU A 377 -15.35 4.32 13.00
N ASP A 378 -15.73 5.42 12.38
CA ASP A 378 -16.35 6.54 13.09
C ASP A 378 -17.79 6.21 13.51
N GLU A 379 -18.55 5.54 12.64
CA GLU A 379 -19.88 5.01 12.95
C GLU A 379 -19.81 3.95 14.06
N PHE A 380 -18.88 3.01 13.95
CA PHE A 380 -18.64 1.96 14.94
C PHE A 380 -18.29 2.56 16.32
N CYS A 381 -17.35 3.51 16.36
CA CYS A 381 -16.95 4.17 17.60
C CYS A 381 -18.10 4.96 18.22
N LYS A 382 -18.90 5.63 17.41
CA LYS A 382 -20.10 6.35 17.87
C LYS A 382 -21.14 5.40 18.48
N HIS A 383 -21.38 4.26 17.81
CA HIS A 383 -22.36 3.26 18.27
C HIS A 383 -22.02 2.71 19.66
N PHE A 384 -20.75 2.41 19.92
CA PHE A 384 -20.30 1.83 21.19
C PHE A 384 -19.67 2.84 22.16
N SER A 385 -19.70 4.15 21.85
CA SER A 385 -19.06 5.22 22.64
C SER A 385 -17.58 4.98 22.92
N LEU A 386 -16.82 4.57 21.90
CA LEU A 386 -15.42 4.21 22.00
C LEU A 386 -14.50 5.39 21.65
N GLN A 387 -13.30 5.39 22.24
CA GLN A 387 -12.24 6.30 21.80
C GLN A 387 -11.65 5.81 20.47
N ARG A 388 -11.75 6.64 19.42
CA ARG A 388 -11.38 6.32 18.04
C ARG A 388 -9.96 5.75 17.89
N ALA A 389 -8.98 6.39 18.54
CA ALA A 389 -7.58 5.96 18.43
C ALA A 389 -7.36 4.55 19.02
N SER A 390 -7.85 4.29 20.22
CA SER A 390 -7.72 2.98 20.86
C SER A 390 -8.46 1.89 20.10
N ALA A 391 -9.66 2.19 19.57
CA ALA A 391 -10.43 1.25 18.76
C ALA A 391 -9.69 0.93 17.44
N HIS A 392 -9.12 1.94 16.77
CA HIS A 392 -8.31 1.74 15.56
C HIS A 392 -7.12 0.79 15.81
N TYR A 393 -6.35 1.04 16.87
CA TYR A 393 -5.20 0.19 17.18
C TYR A 393 -5.60 -1.23 17.60
N ALA A 394 -6.73 -1.39 18.30
CA ALA A 394 -7.27 -2.71 18.59
C ALA A 394 -7.64 -3.46 17.30
N MET A 395 -8.33 -2.80 16.37
CA MET A 395 -8.68 -3.37 15.06
C MET A 395 -7.44 -3.81 14.29
N VAL A 396 -6.40 -2.97 14.23
CA VAL A 396 -5.11 -3.28 13.59
C VAL A 396 -4.41 -4.45 14.28
N TYR A 397 -4.47 -4.55 15.61
CA TYR A 397 -3.87 -5.68 16.33
C TYR A 397 -4.59 -6.99 16.02
N ILE A 398 -5.93 -7.01 15.98
CA ILE A 398 -6.73 -8.18 15.63
C ILE A 398 -6.46 -8.62 14.17
N GLU A 399 -6.26 -7.65 13.26
CA GLU A 399 -5.80 -7.93 11.89
C GLU A 399 -4.43 -8.62 11.89
N ARG A 400 -3.47 -8.13 12.66
CA ARG A 400 -2.13 -8.74 12.81
C ARG A 400 -2.16 -10.15 13.41
N THR A 401 -3.21 -10.51 14.10
CA THR A 401 -3.43 -11.88 14.62
C THR A 401 -4.12 -12.80 13.60
N GLY A 402 -4.51 -12.26 12.43
CA GLY A 402 -5.07 -13.03 11.32
C GLY A 402 -6.58 -13.30 11.43
N HIS A 403 -7.32 -12.62 12.30
CA HIS A 403 -8.77 -12.81 12.42
C HIS A 403 -9.56 -12.14 11.29
N TRP A 404 -9.06 -11.03 10.78
CA TRP A 404 -9.62 -10.31 9.64
C TRP A 404 -8.57 -9.52 8.88
N THR A 405 -8.96 -8.99 7.72
CA THR A 405 -8.19 -7.98 6.98
C THR A 405 -9.05 -6.73 6.79
N LEU A 406 -8.44 -5.57 7.00
CA LEU A 406 -9.00 -4.25 6.69
C LEU A 406 -8.43 -3.77 5.36
N SER A 407 -9.25 -3.75 4.32
CA SER A 407 -8.86 -3.20 3.02
C SER A 407 -9.44 -1.80 2.87
N GLU A 408 -8.60 -0.78 2.91
CA GLU A 408 -9.02 0.60 2.66
C GLU A 408 -9.20 0.84 1.16
N ASP A 409 -10.07 1.80 0.81
CA ASP A 409 -10.32 2.25 -0.57
C ASP A 409 -10.78 1.15 -1.56
N VAL A 410 -11.52 0.16 -1.08
CA VAL A 410 -12.13 -0.85 -1.95
C VAL A 410 -13.29 -0.20 -2.71
N ASP A 411 -13.24 -0.28 -4.04
CA ASP A 411 -14.35 0.13 -4.90
C ASP A 411 -15.51 -0.86 -4.72
N ILE A 412 -16.57 -0.41 -4.07
CA ILE A 412 -17.82 -1.15 -3.97
C ILE A 412 -18.62 -0.83 -5.22
N SER A 413 -18.81 -1.82 -6.08
CA SER A 413 -19.60 -1.66 -7.31
C SER A 413 -21.02 -1.19 -7.00
N THR A 414 -21.55 -0.33 -7.86
CA THR A 414 -22.97 0.04 -7.87
C THR A 414 -23.86 -1.22 -7.87
N LYS A 415 -24.86 -1.24 -6.98
CA LYS A 415 -25.84 -2.32 -6.91
C LYS A 415 -27.24 -1.79 -7.14
N VAL A 416 -28.02 -2.59 -7.87
CA VAL A 416 -29.41 -2.27 -8.19
C VAL A 416 -30.29 -3.48 -7.87
N GLN A 417 -31.47 -3.21 -7.32
CA GLN A 417 -32.54 -4.18 -7.13
C GLN A 417 -33.85 -3.58 -7.62
N ILE A 418 -34.62 -4.27 -8.43
CA ILE A 418 -36.00 -3.84 -8.77
C ILE A 418 -36.90 -4.20 -7.58
N ILE A 419 -37.62 -3.22 -7.04
CA ILE A 419 -38.44 -3.38 -5.83
C ILE A 419 -39.94 -3.38 -6.13
N VAL A 420 -40.33 -3.09 -7.36
CA VAL A 420 -41.70 -3.19 -7.85
C VAL A 420 -41.98 -4.58 -8.41
N ASP A 421 -43.24 -5.02 -8.42
CA ASP A 421 -43.62 -6.30 -9.02
C ASP A 421 -43.41 -6.28 -10.55
N ARG A 422 -43.16 -7.47 -11.13
CA ARG A 422 -42.94 -7.60 -12.57
C ARG A 422 -44.08 -7.05 -13.41
N ASN A 423 -45.32 -7.22 -12.97
CA ASN A 423 -46.50 -6.75 -13.70
C ASN A 423 -46.64 -5.24 -13.59
N GLU A 424 -46.41 -4.68 -12.39
CA GLU A 424 -46.43 -3.24 -12.14
C GLU A 424 -45.34 -2.49 -12.93
N LEU A 425 -44.20 -3.11 -13.17
CA LEU A 425 -43.07 -2.49 -13.88
C LEU A 425 -43.43 -2.07 -15.32
N TYR A 426 -44.34 -2.78 -15.99
CA TYR A 426 -44.78 -2.45 -17.35
C TYR A 426 -45.84 -1.34 -17.39
N ASP A 427 -46.47 -1.05 -16.27
CA ASP A 427 -47.55 -0.04 -16.18
C ASP A 427 -47.00 1.32 -15.63
N ILE A 428 -45.72 1.39 -15.24
CA ILE A 428 -45.10 2.60 -14.72
C ILE A 428 -44.69 3.51 -15.89
N GLU A 429 -45.27 4.70 -15.95
CA GLU A 429 -44.81 5.77 -16.84
C GLU A 429 -43.56 6.43 -16.24
N LEU A 430 -42.43 6.25 -16.90
CA LEU A 430 -41.17 6.87 -16.52
C LEU A 430 -40.96 8.19 -17.27
N PRO A 431 -40.41 9.22 -16.60
CA PRO A 431 -40.24 10.55 -17.18
C PRO A 431 -39.19 10.60 -18.31
N ASP A 432 -38.35 9.58 -18.45
CA ASP A 432 -37.25 9.54 -19.41
C ASP A 432 -37.16 8.11 -20.01
N SER A 433 -37.28 8.00 -21.32
CA SER A 433 -37.21 6.72 -22.05
C SER A 433 -35.88 5.97 -21.85
N ARG A 434 -34.81 6.67 -21.46
CA ARG A 434 -33.51 6.05 -21.13
C ARG A 434 -33.60 5.21 -19.86
N MET A 435 -34.50 5.54 -18.93
CA MET A 435 -34.76 4.74 -17.72
C MET A 435 -35.35 3.37 -18.07
N GLU A 436 -36.24 3.32 -19.05
CA GLU A 436 -36.80 2.06 -19.56
C GLU A 436 -35.70 1.19 -20.20
N LEU A 437 -34.83 1.81 -21.01
CA LEU A 437 -33.70 1.11 -21.61
C LEU A 437 -32.72 0.56 -20.54
N ILE A 438 -32.48 1.30 -19.48
CA ILE A 438 -31.64 0.85 -18.35
C ILE A 438 -32.29 -0.39 -17.70
N LEU A 439 -33.58 -0.32 -17.38
CA LEU A 439 -34.29 -1.42 -16.73
C LEU A 439 -34.32 -2.67 -17.62
N ASP A 440 -34.61 -2.53 -18.90
CA ASP A 440 -34.62 -3.65 -19.86
C ASP A 440 -33.23 -4.30 -20.00
N LEU A 441 -32.16 -3.48 -20.10
CA LEU A 441 -30.79 -3.96 -20.17
C LEU A 441 -30.38 -4.71 -18.89
N LEU A 442 -30.75 -4.18 -17.72
CA LEU A 442 -30.44 -4.81 -16.43
C LEU A 442 -31.20 -6.13 -16.26
N MET A 443 -32.48 -6.18 -16.62
CA MET A 443 -33.28 -7.41 -16.54
C MET A 443 -32.75 -8.52 -17.46
N ARG A 444 -32.23 -8.19 -18.62
CA ARG A 444 -31.65 -9.16 -19.55
C ARG A 444 -30.31 -9.71 -19.08
N ARG A 445 -29.54 -8.91 -18.36
CA ARG A 445 -28.14 -9.24 -18.00
C ARG A 445 -27.97 -9.71 -16.57
N CYS A 446 -28.76 -9.22 -15.64
CA CYS A 446 -28.57 -9.43 -14.21
C CYS A 446 -29.56 -10.45 -13.66
N THR A 447 -29.07 -11.62 -13.26
CA THR A 447 -29.88 -12.63 -12.60
C THR A 447 -30.14 -12.25 -11.14
N GLY A 448 -31.37 -12.40 -10.65
CA GLY A 448 -31.73 -12.14 -9.25
C GLY A 448 -32.11 -10.68 -8.96
N LEU A 449 -32.25 -9.83 -9.98
CA LEU A 449 -32.48 -8.38 -9.86
C LEU A 449 -33.74 -8.01 -9.04
N PHE A 450 -34.75 -8.87 -9.01
CA PHE A 450 -35.97 -8.67 -8.19
C PHE A 450 -35.85 -9.19 -6.75
N SER A 451 -34.84 -10.04 -6.47
CA SER A 451 -34.73 -10.74 -5.18
C SER A 451 -33.75 -10.07 -4.23
N TYR A 452 -32.66 -9.51 -4.75
CA TYR A 452 -31.60 -8.89 -3.96
C TYR A 452 -30.82 -7.85 -4.78
N PRO A 453 -30.07 -6.93 -4.14
CA PRO A 453 -29.25 -5.95 -4.83
C PRO A 453 -28.10 -6.63 -5.61
N VAL A 454 -28.12 -6.51 -6.94
CA VAL A 454 -27.15 -7.12 -7.85
C VAL A 454 -26.12 -6.08 -8.27
N PRO A 455 -24.81 -6.38 -8.30
CA PRO A 455 -23.80 -5.48 -8.82
C PRO A 455 -23.95 -5.28 -10.31
N ILE A 456 -23.80 -4.04 -10.77
CA ILE A 456 -23.86 -3.65 -12.18
C ILE A 456 -22.55 -3.03 -12.65
N ASP A 457 -22.26 -3.19 -13.93
CA ASP A 457 -21.15 -2.53 -14.62
C ASP A 457 -21.65 -1.20 -15.19
N GLU A 458 -21.31 -0.09 -14.53
CA GLU A 458 -21.78 1.25 -14.92
C GLU A 458 -21.29 1.67 -16.31
N GLU A 459 -20.05 1.33 -16.68
CA GLU A 459 -19.47 1.69 -17.98
C GLU A 459 -20.19 0.97 -19.11
N TYR A 460 -20.44 -0.31 -18.91
CA TYR A 460 -21.19 -1.11 -19.88
C TYR A 460 -22.63 -0.60 -20.07
N VAL A 461 -23.34 -0.34 -18.96
CA VAL A 461 -24.73 0.16 -19.02
C VAL A 461 -24.77 1.54 -19.66
N ALA A 462 -23.89 2.46 -19.27
CA ALA A 462 -23.80 3.80 -19.83
C ALA A 462 -23.52 3.78 -21.33
N GLY A 463 -22.57 2.94 -21.77
CA GLY A 463 -22.22 2.78 -23.18
C GLY A 463 -23.39 2.27 -24.05
N HIS A 464 -24.19 1.32 -23.53
CA HIS A 464 -25.34 0.77 -24.26
C HIS A 464 -26.56 1.70 -24.29
N VAL A 465 -26.72 2.52 -23.25
CA VAL A 465 -27.79 3.53 -23.19
C VAL A 465 -27.39 4.83 -23.93
N GLY A 466 -26.12 4.99 -24.29
CA GLY A 466 -25.60 6.17 -24.98
C GLY A 466 -25.47 7.40 -24.07
N VAL A 467 -25.14 7.20 -22.80
CA VAL A 467 -24.95 8.26 -21.81
C VAL A 467 -23.58 8.16 -21.15
N THR A 468 -23.17 9.23 -20.48
CA THR A 468 -21.96 9.20 -19.63
C THR A 468 -22.27 8.50 -18.28
N VAL A 469 -21.25 7.95 -17.62
CA VAL A 469 -21.42 7.31 -16.28
C VAL A 469 -22.05 8.28 -15.25
N PRO A 470 -21.66 9.55 -15.14
CA PRO A 470 -22.36 10.49 -14.26
C PRO A 470 -23.84 10.68 -14.59
N ALA A 471 -24.20 10.69 -15.88
CA ALA A 471 -25.60 10.79 -16.29
C ALA A 471 -26.38 9.49 -15.98
N LEU A 472 -25.76 8.32 -16.15
CA LEU A 472 -26.35 7.05 -15.72
C LEU A 472 -26.65 7.05 -14.21
N ARG A 473 -25.72 7.50 -13.39
CA ARG A 473 -25.92 7.59 -11.93
C ARG A 473 -27.10 8.49 -11.56
N GLN A 474 -27.28 9.60 -12.28
CA GLN A 474 -28.46 10.46 -12.08
C GLN A 474 -29.77 9.75 -12.46
N LEU A 475 -29.79 9.01 -13.57
CA LEU A 475 -30.97 8.23 -14.00
C LEU A 475 -31.30 7.10 -12.99
N LEU A 476 -30.28 6.40 -12.49
CA LEU A 476 -30.45 5.37 -11.45
C LEU A 476 -30.96 5.99 -10.13
N TYR A 477 -30.46 7.16 -9.76
CA TYR A 477 -30.98 7.89 -8.59
C TYR A 477 -32.45 8.28 -8.78
N GLN A 478 -32.82 8.81 -9.94
CA GLN A 478 -34.23 9.15 -10.24
C GLN A 478 -35.13 7.91 -10.21
N LEU A 479 -34.71 6.77 -10.79
CA LEU A 479 -35.44 5.50 -10.68
C LEU A 479 -35.65 5.07 -9.22
N SER A 480 -34.69 5.35 -8.36
CA SER A 480 -34.80 5.08 -6.92
C SER A 480 -35.77 6.05 -6.22
N VAL A 481 -35.80 7.32 -6.61
CA VAL A 481 -36.76 8.32 -6.10
C VAL A 481 -38.19 7.97 -6.52
N HIS A 482 -38.37 7.40 -7.72
CA HIS A 482 -39.67 6.88 -8.19
C HIS A 482 -40.05 5.53 -7.59
N HIS A 483 -39.25 5.00 -6.63
CA HIS A 483 -39.49 3.71 -5.97
C HIS A 483 -39.56 2.50 -6.93
N VAL A 484 -38.94 2.60 -8.10
CA VAL A 484 -38.84 1.49 -9.06
C VAL A 484 -37.70 0.56 -8.71
N ILE A 485 -36.58 1.14 -8.28
CA ILE A 485 -35.40 0.38 -7.89
C ILE A 485 -34.91 0.79 -6.51
N ARG A 486 -34.22 -0.12 -5.85
CA ARG A 486 -33.28 0.17 -4.77
C ARG A 486 -31.91 0.37 -5.38
N TYR A 487 -31.37 1.58 -5.29
CA TYR A 487 -30.08 1.95 -5.84
C TYR A 487 -29.05 2.14 -4.72
N VAL A 488 -27.95 1.42 -4.81
CA VAL A 488 -26.78 1.57 -3.94
C VAL A 488 -25.64 2.05 -4.83
N PRO A 489 -25.27 3.35 -4.75
CA PRO A 489 -24.21 3.89 -5.59
C PRO A 489 -22.87 3.23 -5.29
N CYS A 490 -21.96 3.28 -6.26
CA CYS A 490 -20.58 2.91 -6.04
C CYS A 490 -19.99 3.83 -4.96
N ASP A 491 -19.28 3.24 -4.04
CA ASP A 491 -18.66 3.95 -2.93
C ASP A 491 -17.28 3.37 -2.68
N LYS A 492 -16.39 4.18 -2.13
CA LYS A 492 -15.12 3.72 -1.60
C LYS A 492 -15.28 3.55 -0.11
N ALA A 493 -15.10 2.35 0.33
CA ALA A 493 -15.21 2.05 1.73
C ALA A 493 -14.06 1.18 2.20
N THR A 494 -13.77 1.25 3.48
CA THR A 494 -13.00 0.21 4.15
C THR A 494 -13.85 -1.04 4.20
N VAL A 495 -13.32 -2.15 3.72
CA VAL A 495 -13.96 -3.46 3.78
C VAL A 495 -13.23 -4.31 4.80
N LEU A 496 -13.99 -4.85 5.74
CA LEU A 496 -13.54 -5.85 6.71
C LEU A 496 -13.82 -7.23 6.14
N TYR A 497 -12.78 -8.03 5.92
CA TYR A 497 -12.89 -9.42 5.50
C TYR A 497 -12.62 -10.34 6.68
N LEU A 498 -13.59 -11.18 7.07
CA LEU A 498 -13.45 -12.13 8.17
C LEU A 498 -12.80 -13.43 7.69
N HIS A 499 -11.67 -13.81 8.30
CA HIS A 499 -10.94 -15.03 7.95
C HIS A 499 -11.46 -16.27 8.67
N HIS A 500 -12.16 -16.08 9.79
CA HIS A 500 -12.66 -17.16 10.63
C HIS A 500 -14.07 -16.88 11.12
N ASP A 501 -14.75 -17.92 11.54
CA ASP A 501 -16.01 -17.83 12.27
C ASP A 501 -15.84 -17.08 13.60
N ARG A 502 -16.92 -16.44 14.08
CA ARG A 502 -16.90 -15.72 15.35
C ARG A 502 -16.57 -16.67 16.51
N LEU A 503 -15.47 -16.42 17.17
CA LEU A 503 -15.03 -17.17 18.34
C LEU A 503 -15.81 -16.73 19.60
N ARG A 504 -15.94 -17.66 20.56
CA ARG A 504 -16.53 -17.37 21.86
C ARG A 504 -15.55 -16.59 22.75
N PRO A 505 -16.03 -15.87 23.78
CA PRO A 505 -15.18 -15.19 24.75
C PRO A 505 -14.11 -16.14 25.32
N LYS A 506 -12.91 -15.60 25.53
CA LYS A 506 -11.69 -16.32 25.97
C LYS A 506 -11.08 -17.29 24.93
N ASN A 507 -11.72 -17.48 23.77
CA ASN A 507 -11.18 -18.30 22.68
C ASN A 507 -10.52 -17.44 21.58
N VAL A 508 -10.60 -16.13 21.70
CA VAL A 508 -9.89 -15.22 20.77
C VAL A 508 -8.39 -15.36 21.06
N ASN A 509 -7.66 -15.90 20.10
CA ASN A 509 -6.23 -16.19 20.28
C ASN A 509 -5.40 -14.90 20.25
N LEU A 510 -5.31 -14.24 21.40
CA LEU A 510 -4.47 -13.07 21.65
C LEU A 510 -3.28 -13.53 22.50
N ASP A 511 -2.20 -13.95 21.84
CA ASP A 511 -0.98 -14.41 22.50
C ASP A 511 -0.31 -13.24 23.27
N PRO A 512 -0.27 -13.28 24.64
CA PRO A 512 0.32 -12.21 25.44
C PRO A 512 1.82 -12.03 25.19
N ALA A 513 2.55 -13.11 24.95
CA ALA A 513 4.00 -13.03 24.71
C ALA A 513 4.27 -12.32 23.37
N ARG A 514 3.49 -12.64 22.36
CA ARG A 514 3.55 -11.95 21.06
C ARG A 514 3.12 -10.48 21.16
N TYR A 515 2.09 -10.18 21.94
CA TYR A 515 1.66 -8.81 22.21
C TYR A 515 2.78 -7.99 22.84
N ASP A 516 3.43 -8.49 23.88
CA ASP A 516 4.52 -7.80 24.56
C ASP A 516 5.73 -7.61 23.66
N LEU A 517 6.06 -8.59 22.83
CA LEU A 517 7.13 -8.47 21.84
C LEU A 517 6.86 -7.34 20.83
N LEU A 518 5.66 -7.28 20.26
CA LEU A 518 5.28 -6.23 19.29
C LEU A 518 5.26 -4.84 19.95
N LYS A 519 4.74 -4.77 21.18
CA LYS A 519 4.72 -3.55 21.97
C LYS A 519 6.12 -3.04 22.24
N ASN A 520 7.02 -3.90 22.74
CA ASN A 520 8.40 -3.53 23.06
C ASN A 520 9.16 -3.12 21.79
N SER A 521 8.99 -3.83 20.68
CA SER A 521 9.59 -3.46 19.39
C SER A 521 9.11 -2.09 18.90
N SER A 522 7.82 -1.79 19.04
CA SER A 522 7.27 -0.49 18.64
C SER A 522 7.79 0.64 19.53
N LEU A 523 7.86 0.40 20.86
CA LEU A 523 8.41 1.35 21.82
C LEU A 523 9.89 1.64 21.54
N GLU A 524 10.67 0.61 21.22
CA GLU A 524 12.09 0.75 20.85
C GLU A 524 12.27 1.62 19.60
N LYS A 525 11.47 1.39 18.55
CA LYS A 525 11.53 2.19 17.31
C LYS A 525 11.18 3.66 17.56
N ILE A 526 10.12 3.92 18.33
CA ILE A 526 9.74 5.28 18.72
C ILE A 526 10.87 5.93 19.53
N GLN A 527 11.47 5.21 20.48
CA GLN A 527 12.58 5.75 21.27
C GLN A 527 13.79 6.06 20.37
N LYS A 528 14.19 5.16 19.48
CA LYS A 528 15.26 5.40 18.50
C LYS A 528 14.99 6.62 17.62
N MET A 529 13.74 6.86 17.25
CA MET A 529 13.38 8.08 16.50
C MET A 529 13.48 9.35 17.36
N ILE A 530 13.10 9.28 18.64
CA ILE A 530 13.28 10.39 19.59
C ILE A 530 14.77 10.67 19.79
N ASP A 531 15.59 9.64 19.98
CA ASP A 531 17.04 9.76 20.14
C ASP A 531 17.66 10.40 18.89
N TYR A 532 17.30 9.94 17.70
CA TYR A 532 17.75 10.53 16.43
C TYR A 532 17.45 12.03 16.30
N VAL A 533 16.26 12.43 16.72
CA VAL A 533 15.81 13.83 16.64
C VAL A 533 16.57 14.72 17.63
N GLN A 534 16.91 14.18 18.80
CA GLN A 534 17.60 14.87 19.87
C GLN A 534 19.13 14.73 19.81
N GLU A 535 19.65 13.93 18.87
CA GLU A 535 21.09 13.73 18.68
C GLU A 535 21.78 15.05 18.28
N GLU A 536 22.90 15.37 18.87
CA GLU A 536 23.66 16.61 18.63
C GLU A 536 25.15 16.34 18.27
N ASP A 537 25.64 15.12 18.49
CA ASP A 537 27.08 14.80 18.36
C ASP A 537 27.35 13.86 17.17
N VAL A 538 26.47 12.87 16.92
CA VAL A 538 26.69 11.84 15.91
C VAL A 538 26.15 12.27 14.54
N CYS A 539 26.92 12.08 13.49
CA CYS A 539 26.49 12.33 12.11
C CYS A 539 25.13 11.69 11.81
N ARG A 540 24.18 12.47 11.28
CA ARG A 540 22.81 12.02 10.97
C ARG A 540 22.76 10.79 10.07
N SER A 541 23.64 10.75 9.07
CA SER A 541 23.73 9.61 8.16
C SER A 541 24.29 8.39 8.89
N SER A 542 25.38 8.55 9.64
CA SER A 542 26.01 7.46 10.40
C SER A 542 25.05 6.84 11.42
N TYR A 543 24.26 7.65 12.13
CA TYR A 543 23.22 7.17 13.05
C TYR A 543 22.20 6.26 12.35
N LEU A 544 21.68 6.69 11.17
CA LEU A 544 20.71 5.89 10.41
C LEU A 544 21.36 4.62 9.85
N LEU A 545 22.59 4.69 9.35
CA LEU A 545 23.32 3.55 8.82
C LEU A 545 23.60 2.50 9.90
N GLU A 546 23.99 2.93 11.10
CA GLU A 546 24.18 2.05 12.26
C GLU A 546 22.87 1.36 12.66
N TYR A 547 21.75 2.08 12.65
CA TYR A 547 20.43 1.52 12.91
C TYR A 547 20.09 0.37 11.95
N PHE A 548 20.48 0.47 10.68
CA PHE A 548 20.30 -0.59 9.67
C PHE A 548 21.45 -1.62 9.66
N GLY A 549 22.34 -1.59 10.67
CA GLY A 549 23.42 -2.56 10.83
C GLY A 549 24.61 -2.33 9.89
N GLN A 550 24.86 -1.08 9.48
CA GLN A 550 26.07 -0.66 8.77
C GLN A 550 26.91 0.22 9.71
N THR A 551 27.90 -0.41 10.37
CA THR A 551 28.68 0.23 11.43
C THR A 551 29.95 0.93 10.94
N ASP A 552 30.48 0.58 9.75
CA ASP A 552 31.75 1.07 9.22
C ASP A 552 31.57 2.28 8.28
N SER A 553 30.65 3.20 8.62
CA SER A 553 30.38 4.38 7.82
C SER A 553 31.15 5.61 8.32
N ALA A 554 31.80 6.32 7.40
CA ALA A 554 32.37 7.63 7.68
C ALA A 554 31.27 8.71 7.80
N ASP A 555 31.59 9.79 8.48
CA ASP A 555 30.72 10.97 8.57
C ASP A 555 30.41 11.54 7.19
N CYS A 556 29.15 11.89 6.95
CA CYS A 556 28.68 12.29 5.62
C CYS A 556 29.19 13.68 5.16
N GLY A 557 29.73 14.51 6.06
CA GLY A 557 30.22 15.88 5.79
C GLY A 557 29.14 16.85 5.31
N THR A 558 27.87 16.48 5.34
CA THR A 558 26.81 17.23 4.68
C THR A 558 25.53 17.43 5.49
N CYS A 559 25.36 16.71 6.58
CA CYS A 559 24.23 16.92 7.50
C CYS A 559 24.45 18.17 8.37
N ASP A 560 23.43 18.51 9.15
CA ASP A 560 23.48 19.65 10.08
C ASP A 560 24.65 19.52 11.08
N ILE A 561 24.83 18.36 11.69
CA ILE A 561 25.91 18.12 12.67
C ILE A 561 27.30 18.22 12.04
N CYS A 562 27.51 17.63 10.86
CA CYS A 562 28.82 17.70 10.19
C CYS A 562 29.20 19.09 9.68
N ARG A 563 28.25 20.03 9.62
CA ARG A 563 28.45 21.39 9.10
C ARG A 563 28.53 22.46 10.18
N GLU A 564 28.12 22.13 11.36
CA GLU A 564 28.36 22.94 12.57
C GLU A 564 29.80 22.74 13.06
#